data_a6d291c3fb4389784b057cc98f4fe51f
#
_entry.id   a6d291c3fb4389784b057cc98f4fe51f
#
_cell.length_a   1.000
_cell.length_b   1.000
_cell.length_c   1.000
_cell.angle_alpha   90.00
_cell.angle_beta   90.00
_cell.angle_gamma   90.00
#
_symmetry.space_group_name_H-M   'P 1'
#
loop_
_entity.id
_entity.type
_entity.pdbx_description
1 polymer ?
#
loop_
_entity_poly.entity_id
_entity_poly.type
_entity_poly.pdbx_seq_one_letter_code
_entity_poly.pdbx_strand_id
1 'polypeptide(L)'
;LSGSGPDGLITRADVEAAAQGARERFGGERLRGVRRSMALNMARSHAEVVPVTIYGDADLHRWKTARDPLIRLAQALAEACRAEPTLNAWFDGASLSLKLHERLDLGIAVDTPDGLFVPVLRDVGARSAEDLRAGMRRLREDVQARSIPPAEMLGATLTLSNFGTLFGRYANPVVVPPQVAILGAGGIRDEVLAWRGEMAIHPILPLSLSFDHRAATGGEAARFLKVLVNALEQPDD
;
A
#
# COMPACT_ATOMS: atom_id res chain seq x y z
N LEU A 1 -29.15 -25.28 -1.89
CA LEU A 1 -30.53 -24.80 -1.79
C LEU A 1 -31.46 -25.80 -2.37
N SER A 2 -32.51 -26.22 -1.65
CA SER A 2 -33.65 -26.99 -2.21
C SER A 2 -34.72 -25.98 -2.61
N GLY A 3 -35.25 -26.11 -3.82
CA GLY A 3 -36.32 -25.24 -4.32
C GLY A 3 -37.67 -25.62 -3.76
N SER A 4 -38.48 -24.64 -3.34
CA SER A 4 -39.86 -24.80 -2.87
C SER A 4 -40.89 -24.57 -3.98
N GLY A 5 -40.45 -24.17 -5.18
CA GLY A 5 -41.33 -23.96 -6.33
C GLY A 5 -41.73 -25.25 -7.08
N PRO A 6 -42.68 -25.17 -8.07
CA PRO A 6 -43.04 -26.28 -8.90
C PRO A 6 -41.81 -26.97 -9.52
N ASP A 7 -41.81 -28.30 -9.57
CA ASP A 7 -40.73 -29.12 -10.10
C ASP A 7 -39.34 -28.89 -9.44
N GLY A 8 -39.31 -28.42 -8.19
CA GLY A 8 -38.08 -28.14 -7.46
C GLY A 8 -37.41 -26.83 -7.86
N LEU A 9 -38.10 -25.93 -8.51
CA LEU A 9 -37.59 -24.61 -8.89
C LEU A 9 -37.20 -23.78 -7.65
N ILE A 10 -35.99 -23.24 -7.63
CA ILE A 10 -35.54 -22.37 -6.56
C ILE A 10 -36.21 -21.00 -6.73
N THR A 11 -37.04 -20.65 -5.75
CA THR A 11 -37.76 -19.37 -5.72
C THR A 11 -36.92 -18.30 -5.04
N ARG A 12 -37.32 -17.02 -5.21
CA ARG A 12 -36.73 -15.91 -4.49
C ARG A 12 -36.81 -16.07 -2.98
N ALA A 13 -37.93 -16.62 -2.49
CA ALA A 13 -38.14 -16.87 -1.07
C ALA A 13 -37.15 -17.92 -0.52
N ASP A 14 -36.79 -18.95 -1.28
CA ASP A 14 -35.80 -19.94 -0.87
C ASP A 14 -34.40 -19.31 -0.72
N VAL A 15 -34.05 -18.43 -1.64
CA VAL A 15 -32.77 -17.71 -1.58
C VAL A 15 -32.73 -16.76 -0.37
N GLU A 16 -33.82 -16.03 -0.14
CA GLU A 16 -33.96 -15.10 1.01
C GLU A 16 -33.91 -15.87 2.35
N ALA A 17 -34.64 -16.99 2.45
CA ALA A 17 -34.66 -17.84 3.64
C ALA A 17 -33.27 -18.46 3.93
N ALA A 18 -32.61 -18.96 2.90
CA ALA A 18 -31.25 -19.51 3.05
C ALA A 18 -30.24 -18.44 3.45
N ALA A 19 -30.35 -17.25 2.90
CA ALA A 19 -29.50 -16.12 3.27
C ALA A 19 -29.75 -15.68 4.71
N GLN A 20 -30.99 -15.69 5.18
CA GLN A 20 -31.35 -15.37 6.55
C GLN A 20 -30.89 -16.44 7.54
N GLY A 21 -31.10 -17.72 7.24
CA GLY A 21 -30.62 -18.81 8.09
C GLY A 21 -29.09 -18.91 8.16
N ALA A 22 -28.37 -18.47 7.15
CA ALA A 22 -26.90 -18.36 7.19
C ALA A 22 -26.47 -17.18 8.10
N ARG A 23 -27.20 -16.07 8.09
CA ARG A 23 -26.95 -14.90 8.97
C ARG A 23 -27.19 -15.22 10.44
N GLU A 24 -28.29 -15.90 10.73
CA GLU A 24 -28.66 -16.30 12.11
C GLU A 24 -27.65 -17.29 12.71
N ARG A 25 -27.13 -18.22 11.89
CA ARG A 25 -26.09 -19.17 12.32
C ARG A 25 -24.75 -18.53 12.64
N PHE A 26 -24.37 -17.47 11.92
CA PHE A 26 -23.08 -16.79 12.17
C PHE A 26 -23.16 -15.84 13.39
N GLY A 27 -24.33 -15.22 13.66
CA GLY A 27 -24.58 -14.33 14.81
C GLY A 27 -23.72 -13.06 14.83
N GLY A 28 -23.03 -12.72 13.73
CA GLY A 28 -22.09 -11.61 13.63
C GLY A 28 -22.72 -10.34 13.05
N GLU A 29 -22.12 -9.19 13.37
CA GLU A 29 -22.54 -7.91 12.80
C GLU A 29 -22.10 -7.80 11.33
N ARG A 30 -22.98 -7.29 10.48
CA ARG A 30 -22.70 -7.12 9.05
C ARG A 30 -21.84 -5.89 8.82
N LEU A 31 -20.67 -6.05 8.18
CA LEU A 31 -19.83 -4.94 7.76
C LEU A 31 -20.59 -4.01 6.80
N ARG A 32 -20.41 -2.70 7.01
CA ARG A 32 -21.02 -1.63 6.18
C ARG A 32 -19.95 -0.61 5.79
N GLY A 33 -20.28 0.27 4.83
CA GLY A 33 -19.42 1.39 4.41
C GLY A 33 -17.99 0.95 4.05
N VAL A 34 -17.02 1.69 4.52
CA VAL A 34 -15.60 1.53 4.22
C VAL A 34 -15.07 0.13 4.57
N ARG A 35 -15.42 -0.41 5.74
CA ARG A 35 -15.01 -1.76 6.16
C ARG A 35 -15.52 -2.85 5.23
N ARG A 36 -16.75 -2.71 4.71
CA ARG A 36 -17.29 -3.63 3.71
C ARG A 36 -16.52 -3.53 2.38
N SER A 37 -16.26 -2.32 1.92
CA SER A 37 -15.49 -2.09 0.69
C SER A 37 -14.07 -2.66 0.82
N MET A 38 -13.41 -2.44 1.95
CA MET A 38 -12.10 -3.02 2.25
C MET A 38 -12.13 -4.55 2.18
N ALA A 39 -13.11 -5.21 2.81
CA ALA A 39 -13.22 -6.67 2.78
C ALA A 39 -13.40 -7.22 1.35
N LEU A 40 -14.19 -6.55 0.51
CA LEU A 40 -14.37 -6.91 -0.90
C LEU A 40 -13.08 -6.71 -1.71
N ASN A 41 -12.38 -5.59 -1.51
CA ASN A 41 -11.11 -5.32 -2.18
C ASN A 41 -10.03 -6.32 -1.79
N MET A 42 -9.94 -6.70 -0.51
CA MET A 42 -8.97 -7.71 -0.04
C MET A 42 -9.28 -9.10 -0.59
N ALA A 43 -10.56 -9.47 -0.65
CA ALA A 43 -10.98 -10.74 -1.25
C ALA A 43 -10.64 -10.79 -2.75
N ARG A 44 -10.88 -9.69 -3.47
CA ARG A 44 -10.49 -9.53 -4.87
C ARG A 44 -8.98 -9.61 -5.06
N SER A 45 -8.23 -8.87 -4.26
CA SER A 45 -6.76 -8.88 -4.29
C SER A 45 -6.20 -10.30 -4.08
N HIS A 46 -6.72 -11.03 -3.09
CA HIS A 46 -6.30 -12.41 -2.83
C HIS A 46 -6.57 -13.34 -4.02
N ALA A 47 -7.66 -13.13 -4.75
CA ALA A 47 -8.03 -13.94 -5.91
C ALA A 47 -7.23 -13.59 -7.19
N GLU A 48 -6.81 -12.32 -7.34
CA GLU A 48 -6.23 -11.81 -8.59
C GLU A 48 -4.70 -11.61 -8.54
N VAL A 49 -4.07 -11.58 -7.37
CA VAL A 49 -2.64 -11.27 -7.22
C VAL A 49 -1.85 -12.50 -6.83
N VAL A 50 -0.65 -12.67 -7.39
CA VAL A 50 0.37 -13.62 -6.91
C VAL A 50 1.42 -12.85 -6.12
N PRO A 51 1.22 -12.66 -4.79
CA PRO A 51 2.03 -11.73 -4.01
C PRO A 51 3.38 -12.35 -3.65
N VAL A 52 4.44 -11.58 -3.82
CA VAL A 52 5.76 -11.82 -3.24
C VAL A 52 6.18 -10.58 -2.47
N THR A 53 6.83 -10.75 -1.33
CA THR A 53 7.37 -9.65 -0.55
C THR A 53 8.85 -9.83 -0.34
N ILE A 54 9.62 -8.77 -0.59
CA ILE A 54 11.02 -8.66 -0.22
C ILE A 54 11.21 -7.56 0.82
N TYR A 55 12.22 -7.71 1.65
CA TYR A 55 12.49 -6.81 2.77
C TYR A 55 13.85 -6.17 2.61
N GLY A 56 14.01 -4.96 3.14
CA GLY A 56 15.27 -4.26 3.22
C GLY A 56 15.25 -3.27 4.37
N ASP A 57 16.42 -2.87 4.80
CA ASP A 57 16.62 -1.88 5.84
C ASP A 57 17.40 -0.70 5.27
N ALA A 58 16.93 0.53 5.54
CA ALA A 58 17.66 1.73 5.22
C ALA A 58 18.34 2.30 6.48
N ASP A 59 19.64 2.50 6.41
CA ASP A 59 20.44 3.08 7.48
C ASP A 59 20.41 4.62 7.41
N LEU A 60 19.72 5.24 8.34
CA LEU A 60 19.46 6.68 8.37
C LEU A 60 20.49 7.48 9.19
N HIS A 61 21.64 6.90 9.54
CA HIS A 61 22.65 7.56 10.39
C HIS A 61 23.20 8.86 9.81
N ARG A 62 23.06 9.08 8.50
CA ARG A 62 23.46 10.34 7.82
C ARG A 62 22.43 11.45 7.91
N TRP A 63 21.23 11.17 8.41
CA TRP A 63 20.22 12.19 8.60
C TRP A 63 20.56 13.07 9.79
N LYS A 64 20.80 14.36 9.55
CA LYS A 64 21.21 15.32 10.59
C LYS A 64 20.07 15.81 11.45
N THR A 65 18.84 15.74 10.95
CA THR A 65 17.63 16.19 11.64
C THR A 65 16.53 15.18 11.45
N ALA A 66 15.63 15.05 12.43
CA ALA A 66 14.40 14.26 12.31
C ALA A 66 13.43 14.93 11.31
N ARG A 67 13.86 15.05 10.04
CA ARG A 67 13.01 15.53 8.96
C ARG A 67 11.98 14.46 8.65
N ASP A 68 10.83 14.89 8.17
CA ASP A 68 9.66 14.06 7.89
C ASP A 68 10.01 12.82 7.04
N PRO A 69 10.10 11.61 7.63
CA PRO A 69 10.49 10.41 6.90
C PRO A 69 9.57 10.10 5.73
N LEU A 70 8.31 10.53 5.82
CA LEU A 70 7.30 10.30 4.80
C LEU A 70 7.61 11.07 3.50
N ILE A 71 8.15 12.29 3.61
CA ILE A 71 8.56 13.08 2.45
C ILE A 71 9.77 12.45 1.78
N ARG A 72 10.76 12.01 2.56
CA ARG A 72 11.93 11.30 2.03
C ARG A 72 11.56 9.98 1.36
N LEU A 73 10.64 9.23 1.96
CA LEU A 73 10.08 8.01 1.35
C LEU A 73 9.40 8.29 0.01
N ALA A 74 8.59 9.36 -0.08
CA ALA A 74 7.93 9.71 -1.32
C ALA A 74 8.92 10.11 -2.43
N GLN A 75 9.94 10.89 -2.11
CA GLN A 75 10.99 11.29 -3.05
C GLN A 75 11.82 10.08 -3.50
N ALA A 76 12.25 9.22 -2.58
CA ALA A 76 13.01 8.01 -2.87
C ALA A 76 12.17 7.01 -3.70
N LEU A 77 10.86 6.91 -3.45
CA LEU A 77 9.94 6.12 -4.29
C LEU A 77 9.88 6.65 -5.72
N ALA A 78 9.83 7.96 -5.92
CA ALA A 78 9.84 8.54 -7.26
C ALA A 78 11.14 8.23 -8.02
N GLU A 79 12.28 8.19 -7.33
CA GLU A 79 13.55 7.78 -7.92
C GLU A 79 13.56 6.30 -8.27
N ALA A 80 13.11 5.43 -7.36
CA ALA A 80 13.01 3.99 -7.59
C ALA A 80 12.07 3.64 -8.75
N CYS A 81 10.92 4.35 -8.87
CA CYS A 81 9.98 4.19 -9.98
C CYS A 81 10.57 4.59 -11.34
N ARG A 82 11.47 5.57 -11.37
CA ARG A 82 12.18 5.93 -12.61
C ARG A 82 13.22 4.86 -12.99
N ALA A 83 13.88 4.26 -12.01
CA ALA A 83 14.88 3.22 -12.26
C ALA A 83 14.26 1.88 -12.67
N GLU A 84 13.15 1.50 -12.07
CA GLU A 84 12.43 0.25 -12.34
C GLU A 84 10.93 0.52 -12.57
N PRO A 85 10.53 0.99 -13.78
CA PRO A 85 9.17 1.42 -14.06
C PRO A 85 8.10 0.34 -13.93
N THR A 86 8.49 -0.94 -14.01
CA THR A 86 7.57 -2.09 -13.86
C THR A 86 6.85 -2.07 -12.51
N LEU A 87 7.48 -1.53 -11.45
CA LEU A 87 6.88 -1.42 -10.11
C LEU A 87 5.93 -0.21 -9.99
N ASN A 88 5.99 0.74 -10.94
CA ASN A 88 5.06 1.87 -11.07
C ASN A 88 4.11 1.64 -12.25
N ALA A 89 3.36 0.56 -12.21
CA ALA A 89 2.53 0.11 -13.32
C ALA A 89 1.16 -0.38 -12.86
N TRP A 90 0.26 -0.49 -13.80
CA TRP A 90 -0.98 -1.24 -13.68
C TRP A 90 -0.91 -2.53 -14.48
N PHE A 91 -1.38 -3.60 -13.90
CA PHE A 91 -1.46 -4.91 -14.53
C PHE A 91 -2.92 -5.37 -14.62
N ASP A 92 -3.35 -5.71 -15.82
CA ASP A 92 -4.63 -6.36 -16.06
C ASP A 92 -4.43 -7.88 -16.25
N GLY A 93 -4.84 -8.64 -15.24
CA GLY A 93 -4.71 -10.10 -15.25
C GLY A 93 -5.62 -10.81 -16.24
N ALA A 94 -6.70 -10.17 -16.74
CA ALA A 94 -7.60 -10.74 -17.73
C ALA A 94 -7.01 -10.70 -19.15
N SER A 95 -6.42 -9.57 -19.52
CA SER A 95 -5.77 -9.38 -20.82
C SER A 95 -4.27 -9.67 -20.81
N LEU A 96 -3.68 -9.96 -19.63
CA LEU A 96 -2.24 -10.13 -19.40
C LEU A 96 -1.44 -8.93 -19.91
N SER A 97 -1.96 -7.71 -19.71
CA SER A 97 -1.34 -6.48 -20.19
C SER A 97 -0.81 -5.62 -19.02
N LEU A 98 0.34 -4.99 -19.26
CA LEU A 98 1.03 -4.10 -18.34
C LEU A 98 1.01 -2.67 -18.89
N LYS A 99 0.58 -1.71 -18.06
CA LYS A 99 0.63 -0.29 -18.36
C LYS A 99 1.61 0.40 -17.43
N LEU A 100 2.75 0.79 -17.96
CA LEU A 100 3.73 1.60 -17.24
C LEU A 100 3.24 3.04 -17.07
N HIS A 101 3.59 3.66 -15.94
CA HIS A 101 3.29 5.06 -15.68
C HIS A 101 4.58 5.87 -15.54
N GLU A 102 4.68 6.97 -16.28
CA GLU A 102 5.83 7.89 -16.23
C GLU A 102 5.83 8.70 -14.92
N ARG A 103 4.63 9.04 -14.42
CA ARG A 103 4.43 9.79 -13.18
C ARG A 103 4.10 8.85 -12.04
N LEU A 104 4.60 9.17 -10.85
CA LEU A 104 4.20 8.49 -9.63
C LEU A 104 3.00 9.21 -9.01
N ASP A 105 1.83 8.60 -9.12
CA ASP A 105 0.61 8.96 -8.39
C ASP A 105 0.54 8.06 -7.15
N LEU A 106 0.99 8.59 -6.01
CA LEU A 106 1.23 7.81 -4.80
C LEU A 106 -0.02 7.70 -3.93
N GLY A 107 -0.57 6.49 -3.78
CA GLY A 107 -1.55 6.17 -2.77
C GLY A 107 -0.93 6.21 -1.37
N ILE A 108 -1.53 6.91 -0.43
CA ILE A 108 -1.05 7.02 0.94
C ILE A 108 -2.08 6.38 1.87
N ALA A 109 -1.71 5.28 2.53
CA ALA A 109 -2.59 4.61 3.47
C ALA A 109 -2.79 5.46 4.74
N VAL A 110 -4.05 5.79 5.03
CA VAL A 110 -4.46 6.56 6.22
C VAL A 110 -5.45 5.72 7.02
N ASP A 111 -5.06 5.30 8.21
CA ASP A 111 -5.92 4.58 9.14
C ASP A 111 -6.87 5.54 9.86
N THR A 112 -8.14 5.14 9.95
CA THR A 112 -9.17 5.91 10.66
C THR A 112 -10.09 4.98 11.45
N PRO A 113 -10.86 5.47 12.42
CA PRO A 113 -11.84 4.66 13.15
C PRO A 113 -12.88 3.97 12.25
N ASP A 114 -13.18 4.55 11.09
CA ASP A 114 -14.13 3.99 10.11
C ASP A 114 -13.52 2.94 9.18
N GLY A 115 -12.18 2.85 9.13
CA GLY A 115 -11.42 1.94 8.29
C GLY A 115 -10.27 2.63 7.55
N LEU A 116 -9.69 1.92 6.60
CA LEU A 116 -8.52 2.37 5.84
C LEU A 116 -8.93 3.16 4.59
N PHE A 117 -8.38 4.35 4.44
CA PHE A 117 -8.48 5.18 3.24
C PHE A 117 -7.12 5.25 2.55
N VAL A 118 -7.12 5.35 1.22
CA VAL A 118 -5.89 5.47 0.42
C VAL A 118 -6.04 6.62 -0.57
N PRO A 119 -6.00 7.88 -0.09
CA PRO A 119 -5.96 9.05 -0.98
C PRO A 119 -4.70 9.08 -1.81
N VAL A 120 -4.75 9.77 -2.97
CA VAL A 120 -3.69 9.78 -3.97
C VAL A 120 -3.03 11.14 -4.06
N LEU A 121 -1.75 11.20 -3.73
CA LEU A 121 -0.89 12.35 -3.99
C LEU A 121 -0.35 12.28 -5.41
N ARG A 122 -0.79 13.23 -6.25
CA ARG A 122 -0.46 13.20 -7.67
C ARG A 122 0.94 13.70 -7.95
N ASP A 123 1.57 13.09 -8.97
CA ASP A 123 2.83 13.51 -9.59
C ASP A 123 3.94 13.82 -8.59
N VAL A 124 4.20 12.88 -7.70
CA VAL A 124 5.17 13.02 -6.58
C VAL A 124 6.55 13.43 -7.09
N GLY A 125 6.97 12.90 -8.24
CA GLY A 125 8.30 13.14 -8.79
C GLY A 125 8.57 14.56 -9.30
N ALA A 126 7.52 15.37 -9.54
CA ALA A 126 7.64 16.76 -10.00
C ALA A 126 7.49 17.79 -8.87
N ARG A 127 7.21 17.35 -7.64
CA ARG A 127 6.88 18.24 -6.52
C ARG A 127 8.08 18.50 -5.60
N SER A 128 8.16 19.71 -5.07
CA SER A 128 9.13 20.03 -4.02
C SER A 128 8.79 19.34 -2.68
N ALA A 129 9.77 19.21 -1.78
CA ALA A 129 9.55 18.65 -0.44
C ALA A 129 8.49 19.45 0.35
N GLU A 130 8.44 20.77 0.18
CA GLU A 130 7.45 21.64 0.83
C GLU A 130 6.04 21.36 0.30
N ASP A 131 5.89 21.27 -1.03
CA ASP A 131 4.62 20.97 -1.68
C ASP A 131 4.14 19.54 -1.37
N LEU A 132 5.03 18.54 -1.33
CA LEU A 132 4.71 17.19 -0.86
C LEU A 132 4.16 17.20 0.57
N ARG A 133 4.82 17.94 1.47
CA ARG A 133 4.40 18.06 2.87
C ARG A 133 3.01 18.71 2.99
N ALA A 134 2.78 19.80 2.27
CA ALA A 134 1.49 20.47 2.23
C ALA A 134 0.39 19.55 1.68
N GLY A 135 0.66 18.86 0.57
CA GLY A 135 -0.26 17.92 -0.05
C GLY A 135 -0.63 16.73 0.86
N MET A 136 0.37 16.11 1.50
CA MET A 136 0.12 15.00 2.43
C MET A 136 -0.68 15.42 3.65
N ARG A 137 -0.40 16.62 4.20
CA ARG A 137 -1.17 17.17 5.31
C ARG A 137 -2.61 17.39 4.90
N ARG A 138 -2.86 18.08 3.78
CA ARG A 138 -4.20 18.31 3.25
C ARG A 138 -4.98 17.00 3.05
N LEU A 139 -4.39 16.01 2.39
CA LEU A 139 -5.05 14.73 2.16
C LEU A 139 -5.43 14.04 3.48
N ARG A 140 -4.58 14.10 4.50
CA ARG A 140 -4.89 13.54 5.82
C ARG A 140 -6.03 14.28 6.50
N GLU A 141 -6.03 15.62 6.47
CA GLU A 141 -7.09 16.48 7.01
C GLU A 141 -8.43 16.21 6.32
N ASP A 142 -8.43 16.15 4.97
CA ASP A 142 -9.64 15.87 4.17
C ASP A 142 -10.22 14.48 4.46
N VAL A 143 -9.36 13.45 4.64
CA VAL A 143 -9.80 12.10 5.05
C VAL A 143 -10.43 12.13 6.44
N GLN A 144 -9.79 12.80 7.41
CA GLN A 144 -10.30 12.90 8.78
C GLN A 144 -11.63 13.67 8.84
N ALA A 145 -11.76 14.74 8.04
CA ALA A 145 -12.99 15.54 7.91
C ALA A 145 -14.06 14.87 7.05
N ARG A 146 -13.76 13.73 6.39
CA ARG A 146 -14.63 13.06 5.41
C ARG A 146 -15.01 13.96 4.23
N SER A 147 -14.16 14.90 3.87
CA SER A 147 -14.31 15.85 2.76
C SER A 147 -13.51 15.50 1.53
N ILE A 148 -12.76 14.38 1.55
CA ILE A 148 -11.89 13.97 0.43
C ILE A 148 -12.72 13.75 -0.85
N PRO A 149 -12.38 14.41 -1.97
CA PRO A 149 -13.08 14.18 -3.24
C PRO A 149 -12.92 12.74 -3.73
N PRO A 150 -13.96 12.09 -4.24
CA PRO A 150 -13.87 10.72 -4.76
C PRO A 150 -12.79 10.52 -5.82
N ALA A 151 -12.52 11.53 -6.65
CA ALA A 151 -11.48 11.49 -7.67
C ALA A 151 -10.05 11.38 -7.08
N GLU A 152 -9.86 11.85 -5.85
CA GLU A 152 -8.57 11.74 -5.14
C GLU A 152 -8.38 10.38 -4.43
N MET A 153 -9.38 9.51 -4.47
CA MET A 153 -9.33 8.14 -3.95
C MET A 153 -9.03 7.09 -5.03
N LEU A 154 -8.83 7.52 -6.28
CA LEU A 154 -8.69 6.63 -7.43
C LEU A 154 -7.39 6.90 -8.20
N GLY A 155 -6.89 5.88 -8.88
CA GLY A 155 -5.82 6.04 -9.87
C GLY A 155 -4.41 6.11 -9.26
N ALA A 156 -4.18 5.58 -8.06
CA ALA A 156 -2.83 5.37 -7.55
C ALA A 156 -2.06 4.40 -8.46
N THR A 157 -0.79 4.69 -8.72
CA THR A 157 0.09 3.83 -9.51
C THR A 157 0.96 2.92 -8.64
N LEU A 158 1.23 3.36 -7.42
CA LEU A 158 1.88 2.63 -6.34
C LEU A 158 1.31 3.13 -5.00
N THR A 159 1.27 2.28 -3.98
CA THR A 159 0.79 2.66 -2.65
C THR A 159 1.94 2.61 -1.61
N LEU A 160 1.92 3.56 -0.69
CA LEU A 160 2.76 3.59 0.51
C LEU A 160 1.90 3.37 1.77
N SER A 161 2.25 2.36 2.54
CA SER A 161 1.66 2.07 3.85
C SER A 161 2.71 2.30 4.96
N ASN A 162 2.61 3.43 5.66
CA ASN A 162 3.48 3.72 6.81
C ASN A 162 2.80 3.25 8.10
N PHE A 163 2.99 1.98 8.45
CA PHE A 163 2.48 1.37 9.68
C PHE A 163 3.43 1.54 10.87
N GLY A 164 4.65 2.02 10.63
CA GLY A 164 5.65 2.24 11.68
C GLY A 164 5.25 3.28 12.71
N THR A 165 4.33 4.19 12.37
CA THR A 165 3.74 5.15 13.31
C THR A 165 2.80 4.50 14.32
N LEU A 166 2.31 3.30 14.04
CA LEU A 166 1.48 2.50 14.95
C LEU A 166 2.35 1.51 15.71
N PHE A 167 2.84 0.50 15.02
CA PHE A 167 3.77 -0.51 15.52
C PHE A 167 4.16 -1.48 14.40
N GLY A 168 5.37 -2.01 14.42
CA GLY A 168 5.80 -3.11 13.55
C GLY A 168 7.12 -2.85 12.85
N ARG A 169 7.82 -3.93 12.56
CA ARG A 169 9.10 -3.92 11.82
C ARG A 169 8.86 -4.13 10.33
N TYR A 170 8.28 -5.26 10.00
CA TYR A 170 7.95 -5.66 8.64
C TYR A 170 6.49 -6.08 8.55
N ALA A 171 5.95 -6.01 7.35
CA ALA A 171 4.63 -6.49 7.01
C ALA A 171 4.64 -7.12 5.63
N ASN A 172 3.57 -7.86 5.30
CA ASN A 172 3.25 -8.27 3.93
C ASN A 172 2.05 -7.44 3.46
N PRO A 173 2.25 -6.18 3.04
CA PRO A 173 1.14 -5.35 2.61
C PRO A 173 0.48 -5.94 1.37
N VAL A 174 -0.85 -5.82 1.30
CA VAL A 174 -1.64 -6.41 0.23
C VAL A 174 -1.62 -5.51 -1.00
N VAL A 175 -1.15 -6.04 -2.12
CA VAL A 175 -1.22 -5.35 -3.42
C VAL A 175 -2.67 -5.29 -3.87
N VAL A 176 -3.16 -4.09 -4.20
CA VAL A 176 -4.55 -3.89 -4.65
C VAL A 176 -4.58 -3.66 -6.17
N PRO A 177 -5.16 -4.59 -6.96
CA PRO A 177 -5.28 -4.41 -8.40
C PRO A 177 -5.96 -3.08 -8.77
N PRO A 178 -5.54 -2.41 -9.85
CA PRO A 178 -4.57 -2.85 -10.86
C PRO A 178 -3.10 -2.55 -10.55
N GLN A 179 -2.77 -2.02 -9.37
CA GLN A 179 -1.38 -1.71 -9.01
C GLN A 179 -0.51 -2.98 -8.99
N VAL A 180 0.75 -2.83 -9.42
CA VAL A 180 1.74 -3.92 -9.39
C VAL A 180 2.40 -4.04 -8.02
N ALA A 181 2.57 -2.94 -7.28
CA ALA A 181 3.35 -2.94 -6.04
C ALA A 181 2.77 -2.04 -4.95
N ILE A 182 3.17 -2.35 -3.72
CA ILE A 182 2.94 -1.55 -2.52
C ILE A 182 4.19 -1.58 -1.63
N LEU A 183 4.60 -0.42 -1.13
CA LEU A 183 5.67 -0.31 -0.14
C LEU A 183 5.09 -0.18 1.27
N GLY A 184 5.57 -1.00 2.19
CA GLY A 184 5.36 -0.87 3.63
C GLY A 184 6.57 -0.25 4.30
N ALA A 185 6.38 0.75 5.16
CA ALA A 185 7.42 1.32 6.01
C ALA A 185 7.13 1.01 7.48
N GLY A 186 8.09 0.37 8.15
CA GLY A 186 8.03 0.04 9.57
C GLY A 186 8.49 1.19 10.46
N GLY A 187 8.51 0.95 11.78
CA GLY A 187 9.00 1.93 12.76
C GLY A 187 10.51 2.10 12.70
N ILE A 188 10.98 3.34 12.60
CA ILE A 188 12.41 3.66 12.76
C ILE A 188 12.81 3.30 14.18
N ARG A 189 13.97 2.65 14.32
CA ARG A 189 14.50 2.23 15.60
C ARG A 189 16.02 2.17 15.59
N ASP A 190 16.61 2.36 16.74
CA ASP A 190 18.05 2.19 16.91
C ASP A 190 18.43 0.71 16.89
N GLU A 191 19.42 0.37 16.06
CA GLU A 191 20.01 -0.97 15.98
C GLU A 191 21.53 -0.90 16.11
N VAL A 192 22.11 -1.95 16.71
CA VAL A 192 23.55 -2.10 16.79
C VAL A 192 24.06 -2.76 15.51
N LEU A 193 24.90 -2.05 14.79
CA LEU A 193 25.49 -2.51 13.55
C LEU A 193 27.03 -2.55 13.64
N ALA A 194 27.65 -3.39 12.80
CA ALA A 194 29.08 -3.33 12.54
C ALA A 194 29.34 -2.18 11.54
N TRP A 195 29.98 -1.11 11.99
CA TRP A 195 30.29 0.06 11.18
C TRP A 195 31.78 0.38 11.28
N ARG A 196 32.50 0.36 10.12
CA ARG A 196 33.94 0.64 10.05
C ARG A 196 34.81 -0.17 11.00
N GLY A 197 34.39 -1.42 11.29
CA GLY A 197 35.11 -2.33 12.19
C GLY A 197 34.76 -2.20 13.67
N GLU A 198 33.85 -1.31 14.04
CA GLU A 198 33.37 -1.10 15.40
C GLU A 198 31.85 -1.33 15.51
N MET A 199 31.34 -1.47 16.70
CA MET A 199 29.89 -1.46 16.96
C MET A 199 29.39 -0.03 17.04
N ALA A 200 28.38 0.29 16.24
CA ALA A 200 27.72 1.59 16.26
C ALA A 200 26.20 1.44 16.39
N ILE A 201 25.53 2.44 16.94
CA ILE A 201 24.06 2.49 17.02
C ILE A 201 23.57 3.41 15.92
N HIS A 202 22.75 2.87 15.01
CA HIS A 202 22.18 3.60 13.88
C HIS A 202 20.66 3.51 13.88
N PRO A 203 19.95 4.60 13.50
CA PRO A 203 18.52 4.56 13.24
C PRO A 203 18.24 3.82 11.93
N ILE A 204 17.49 2.74 12.01
CA ILE A 204 17.15 1.86 10.89
C ILE A 204 15.67 1.99 10.54
N LEU A 205 15.36 2.19 9.26
CA LEU A 205 14.02 2.17 8.71
C LEU A 205 13.76 0.85 7.99
N PRO A 206 12.93 -0.05 8.53
CA PRO A 206 12.57 -1.30 7.88
C PRO A 206 11.57 -1.05 6.73
N LEU A 207 11.79 -1.72 5.61
CA LEU A 207 10.98 -1.62 4.41
C LEU A 207 10.50 -2.99 3.97
N SER A 208 9.28 -3.04 3.46
CA SER A 208 8.63 -4.25 2.93
C SER A 208 8.01 -3.92 1.58
N LEU A 209 8.56 -4.45 0.50
CA LEU A 209 8.04 -4.27 -0.85
C LEU A 209 7.28 -5.52 -1.28
N SER A 210 5.94 -5.42 -1.36
CA SER A 210 5.10 -6.46 -1.94
C SER A 210 4.75 -6.14 -3.38
N PHE A 211 4.77 -7.14 -4.26
CA PHE A 211 4.46 -6.97 -5.68
C PHE A 211 3.78 -8.21 -6.27
N ASP A 212 3.07 -8.01 -7.40
CA ASP A 212 2.47 -9.10 -8.16
C ASP A 212 3.53 -9.77 -9.05
N HIS A 213 3.88 -11.02 -8.73
CA HIS A 213 4.92 -11.75 -9.45
C HIS A 213 4.53 -12.15 -10.88
N ARG A 214 3.30 -11.91 -11.29
CA ARG A 214 2.86 -12.04 -12.69
C ARG A 214 3.29 -10.84 -13.53
N ALA A 215 3.45 -9.67 -12.91
CA ALA A 215 3.78 -8.41 -13.56
C ALA A 215 5.25 -8.03 -13.41
N ALA A 216 5.88 -8.34 -12.28
CA ALA A 216 7.26 -8.00 -11.99
C ALA A 216 8.05 -9.20 -11.48
N THR A 217 9.33 -9.25 -11.81
CA THR A 217 10.27 -10.29 -11.35
C THR A 217 10.91 -9.92 -10.01
N GLY A 218 11.42 -10.92 -9.29
CA GLY A 218 12.19 -10.68 -8.07
C GLY A 218 13.46 -9.84 -8.31
N GLY A 219 14.07 -9.93 -9.51
CA GLY A 219 15.22 -9.10 -9.89
C GLY A 219 14.86 -7.62 -10.03
N GLU A 220 13.73 -7.30 -10.68
CA GLU A 220 13.22 -5.92 -10.79
C GLU A 220 12.86 -5.37 -9.41
N ALA A 221 12.15 -6.13 -8.59
CA ALA A 221 11.82 -5.73 -7.23
C ALA A 221 13.06 -5.48 -6.36
N ALA A 222 14.11 -6.32 -6.47
CA ALA A 222 15.36 -6.15 -5.74
C ALA A 222 16.12 -4.89 -6.18
N ARG A 223 16.20 -4.60 -7.49
CA ARG A 223 16.80 -3.36 -8.00
C ARG A 223 16.02 -2.13 -7.55
N PHE A 224 14.69 -2.17 -7.62
CA PHE A 224 13.82 -1.11 -7.10
C PHE A 224 14.10 -0.82 -5.62
N LEU A 225 14.09 -1.86 -4.78
CA LEU A 225 14.33 -1.72 -3.35
C LEU A 225 15.75 -1.22 -3.06
N LYS A 226 16.76 -1.65 -3.83
CA LYS A 226 18.13 -1.15 -3.72
C LYS A 226 18.22 0.34 -4.02
N VAL A 227 17.59 0.83 -5.09
CA VAL A 227 17.56 2.27 -5.42
C VAL A 227 16.86 3.06 -4.32
N LEU A 228 15.72 2.57 -3.84
CA LEU A 228 14.97 3.17 -2.75
C LEU A 228 15.81 3.31 -1.47
N VAL A 229 16.47 2.24 -1.04
CA VAL A 229 17.35 2.23 0.15
C VAL A 229 18.51 3.20 -0.05
N ASN A 230 19.21 3.14 -1.19
CA ASN A 230 20.32 4.04 -1.47
C ASN A 230 19.91 5.52 -1.44
N ALA A 231 18.71 5.87 -1.96
CA ALA A 231 18.19 7.23 -1.92
C ALA A 231 17.86 7.69 -0.49
N LEU A 232 17.34 6.79 0.35
CA LEU A 232 17.06 7.08 1.76
C LEU A 232 18.32 7.25 2.60
N GLU A 233 19.39 6.51 2.30
CA GLU A 233 20.67 6.59 3.00
C GLU A 233 21.51 7.83 2.67
N GLN A 234 21.07 8.63 1.67
CA GLN A 234 21.76 9.91 1.41
C GLN A 234 21.57 10.89 2.56
N PRO A 235 22.57 11.75 2.84
CA PRO A 235 22.43 12.79 3.85
C PRO A 235 21.30 13.75 3.52
N ASP A 236 20.83 14.48 4.52
CA ASP A 236 19.94 15.63 4.31
C ASP A 236 20.71 16.78 3.66
N ASP A 237 20.14 17.40 2.63
CA ASP A 237 20.62 18.67 2.07
C ASP A 237 20.36 19.85 3.02
#